data_e009d2ac6bed3cfaa04c51590885d8df
#
_entry.id   e009d2ac6bed3cfaa04c51590885d8df
#
_cell.length_a   1.000
_cell.length_b   1.000
_cell.length_c   1.000
_cell.angle_alpha   90.00
_cell.angle_beta   90.00
_cell.angle_gamma   90.00
#
_symmetry.space_group_name_H-M   'P 1'
#
loop_
_entity.id
_entity.type
_entity.pdbx_description
1 polymer ?
#
loop_
_entity_poly.entity_id
_entity_poly.type
_entity_poly.pdbx_seq_one_letter_code
_entity_poly.pdbx_strand_id
1 'polypeptide(L)'
;MNQNNLSAPDWSKIPAPKEDEDLSHLLKYKIKSVLLKSTNNQSVDLSKIKGLSIIYIYPMTGQPNKPLPENWDNIPGARGCTPQSCSFRDNFSILKNLNVNNIFGLSTQTTDYQKEMTERLHLPFPVLSDKKLEFAKQ
;
A
#
# COMPACT_ATOMS: atom_id res chain seq x y z
N MET A 1 -14.49 16.39 22.53
CA MET A 1 -13.78 16.46 21.25
C MET A 1 -12.88 15.22 21.16
N ASN A 2 -13.37 14.15 20.55
CA ASN A 2 -12.55 12.94 20.36
C ASN A 2 -11.63 13.19 19.15
N GLN A 3 -10.39 13.56 19.42
CA GLN A 3 -9.31 13.35 18.45
C GLN A 3 -9.23 11.82 18.28
N ASN A 4 -9.73 11.32 17.16
CA ASN A 4 -9.51 9.93 16.74
C ASN A 4 -8.01 9.73 16.64
N ASN A 5 -7.45 9.19 17.69
CA ASN A 5 -6.05 8.83 17.81
C ASN A 5 -5.75 7.81 16.69
N LEU A 6 -5.10 8.26 15.63
CA LEU A 6 -4.50 7.39 14.60
C LEU A 6 -3.25 6.73 15.23
N SER A 7 -3.41 6.19 16.43
CA SER A 7 -2.32 5.54 17.14
C SER A 7 -1.82 4.36 16.33
N ALA A 8 -0.50 4.27 16.19
CA ALA A 8 0.15 3.11 15.62
C ALA A 8 -0.34 1.83 16.34
N PRO A 9 -0.52 0.72 15.61
CA PRO A 9 -0.93 -0.53 16.23
C PRO A 9 0.10 -0.96 17.29
N ASP A 10 -0.39 -1.60 18.33
CA ASP A 10 0.47 -2.27 19.30
C ASP A 10 1.01 -3.57 18.69
N TRP A 11 2.20 -3.49 18.14
CA TRP A 11 2.84 -4.61 17.43
C TRP A 11 3.03 -5.84 18.32
N SER A 12 3.12 -5.69 19.65
CA SER A 12 3.26 -6.81 20.57
C SER A 12 2.03 -7.70 20.64
N LYS A 13 0.86 -7.17 20.23
CA LYS A 13 -0.42 -7.88 20.22
C LYS A 13 -0.75 -8.52 18.88
N ILE A 14 0.06 -8.27 17.85
CA ILE A 14 -0.15 -8.83 16.53
C ILE A 14 0.60 -10.15 16.44
N PRO A 15 -0.10 -11.28 16.21
CA PRO A 15 0.57 -12.56 16.05
C PRO A 15 1.49 -12.53 14.84
N ALA A 16 2.65 -13.16 14.95
CA ALA A 16 3.55 -13.33 13.82
C ALA A 16 2.81 -14.08 12.68
N PRO A 17 2.97 -13.64 11.44
CA PRO A 17 2.41 -14.36 10.29
C PRO A 17 2.93 -15.79 10.25
N LYS A 18 2.06 -16.74 9.94
CA LYS A 18 2.47 -18.12 9.62
C LYS A 18 2.54 -18.25 8.11
N GLU A 19 3.56 -18.98 7.64
CA GLU A 19 3.56 -19.39 6.24
C GLU A 19 2.42 -20.38 6.03
N ASP A 20 1.44 -19.99 5.26
CA ASP A 20 0.22 -20.73 4.97
C ASP A 20 0.15 -21.18 3.50
N GLU A 21 0.95 -20.59 2.62
CA GLU A 21 0.99 -20.91 1.20
C GLU A 21 2.42 -20.95 0.64
N ASP A 22 2.66 -21.85 -0.29
CA ASP A 22 3.88 -21.86 -1.10
C ASP A 22 3.76 -20.80 -2.21
N LEU A 23 4.48 -19.69 -2.05
CA LEU A 23 4.55 -18.59 -3.01
C LEU A 23 5.66 -18.74 -4.05
N SER A 24 6.31 -19.90 -4.15
CA SER A 24 7.41 -20.15 -5.10
C SER A 24 7.00 -19.92 -6.55
N HIS A 25 5.71 -20.11 -6.88
CA HIS A 25 5.14 -19.86 -8.20
C HIS A 25 5.22 -18.38 -8.61
N LEU A 26 5.35 -17.45 -7.66
CA LEU A 26 5.52 -16.02 -7.94
C LEU A 26 6.95 -15.67 -8.35
N LEU A 27 7.93 -16.53 -8.04
CA LEU A 27 9.30 -16.32 -8.47
C LEU A 27 9.38 -16.35 -10.00
N LYS A 28 9.91 -15.28 -10.59
CA LYS A 28 10.01 -15.10 -12.05
C LYS A 28 8.66 -14.98 -12.77
N TYR A 29 7.55 -14.79 -12.03
CA TYR A 29 6.26 -14.53 -12.64
C TYR A 29 6.31 -13.25 -13.47
N LYS A 30 5.82 -13.32 -14.69
CA LYS A 30 5.71 -12.16 -15.58
C LYS A 30 4.35 -11.50 -15.39
N ILE A 31 4.36 -10.33 -14.75
CA ILE A 31 3.16 -9.53 -14.56
C ILE A 31 2.51 -9.24 -15.92
N LYS A 32 1.22 -9.49 -16.05
CA LYS A 32 0.44 -9.16 -17.24
C LYS A 32 0.13 -7.66 -17.30
N SER A 33 -0.08 -7.16 -18.51
CA SER A 33 -0.39 -5.74 -18.73
C SER A 33 -1.76 -5.38 -18.15
N VAL A 34 -1.76 -4.50 -17.15
CA VAL A 34 -2.95 -3.88 -16.55
C VAL A 34 -2.66 -2.41 -16.31
N LEU A 35 -3.57 -1.53 -16.74
CA LEU A 35 -3.45 -0.09 -16.50
C LEU A 35 -4.08 0.29 -15.17
N LEU A 36 -3.25 0.64 -14.19
CA LEU A 36 -3.65 1.08 -12.87
C LEU A 36 -3.63 2.61 -12.79
N LYS A 37 -4.71 3.20 -12.30
CA LYS A 37 -4.74 4.65 -12.02
C LYS A 37 -3.83 4.98 -10.84
N SER A 38 -3.11 6.07 -10.96
CA SER A 38 -2.12 6.52 -9.97
C SER A 38 -2.49 7.87 -9.37
N THR A 39 -2.09 8.11 -8.14
CA THR A 39 -2.33 9.36 -7.40
C THR A 39 -1.64 10.58 -8.02
N ASN A 40 -0.65 10.40 -8.88
CA ASN A 40 -0.01 11.47 -9.65
C ASN A 40 -0.72 11.80 -10.98
N ASN A 41 -1.99 11.39 -11.14
CA ASN A 41 -2.82 11.59 -12.33
C ASN A 41 -2.36 10.84 -13.59
N GLN A 42 -1.46 9.86 -13.46
CA GLN A 42 -1.02 9.00 -14.54
C GLN A 42 -1.71 7.63 -14.48
N SER A 43 -1.57 6.86 -15.54
CA SER A 43 -1.84 5.42 -15.53
C SER A 43 -0.52 4.68 -15.61
N VAL A 44 -0.37 3.67 -14.77
CA VAL A 44 0.87 2.88 -14.65
C VAL A 44 0.57 1.44 -15.06
N ASP A 45 1.38 0.91 -15.97
CA ASP A 45 1.40 -0.51 -16.32
C ASP A 45 2.66 -1.14 -15.72
N LEU A 46 2.47 -1.90 -14.65
CA LEU A 46 3.57 -2.49 -13.91
C LEU A 46 4.38 -3.47 -14.75
N SER A 47 3.79 -4.08 -15.79
CA SER A 47 4.50 -4.99 -16.71
C SER A 47 5.54 -4.27 -17.59
N LYS A 48 5.44 -2.96 -17.72
CA LYS A 48 6.32 -2.12 -18.57
C LYS A 48 7.33 -1.31 -17.79
N ILE A 49 7.30 -1.38 -16.47
CA ILE A 49 8.23 -0.64 -15.61
C ILE A 49 9.62 -1.26 -15.71
N LYS A 50 10.62 -0.39 -15.83
CA LYS A 50 12.03 -0.79 -15.89
C LYS A 50 12.71 -0.59 -14.54
N GLY A 51 13.68 -1.45 -14.27
CA GLY A 51 14.50 -1.40 -13.06
C GLY A 51 13.85 -2.09 -11.86
N LEU A 52 14.59 -2.09 -10.75
CA LEU A 52 14.13 -2.66 -9.50
C LEU A 52 12.96 -1.86 -8.94
N SER A 53 11.84 -2.51 -8.71
CA SER A 53 10.61 -1.87 -8.23
C SER A 53 10.10 -2.53 -6.96
N ILE A 54 9.68 -1.72 -6.00
CA ILE A 54 8.98 -2.18 -4.80
C ILE A 54 7.51 -1.81 -4.93
N ILE A 55 6.66 -2.81 -4.74
CA ILE A 55 5.21 -2.63 -4.66
C ILE A 55 4.78 -3.16 -3.30
N TYR A 56 4.37 -2.26 -2.38
CA TYR A 56 3.78 -2.70 -1.13
C TYR A 56 2.26 -2.68 -1.26
N ILE A 57 1.64 -3.75 -0.81
CA ILE A 57 0.19 -3.96 -0.91
C ILE A 57 -0.42 -3.75 0.47
N TYR A 58 -1.54 -3.03 0.52
CA TYR A 58 -2.26 -2.77 1.75
C TYR A 58 -3.77 -2.78 1.50
N PRO A 59 -4.58 -3.27 2.45
CA PRO A 59 -6.02 -3.35 2.25
C PRO A 59 -6.70 -1.97 2.26
N MET A 60 -6.45 -1.15 3.26
CA MET A 60 -7.12 0.13 3.43
C MET A 60 -6.38 1.03 4.43
N THR A 61 -6.34 2.32 4.15
CA THR A 61 -6.01 3.36 5.13
C THR A 61 -7.28 4.07 5.58
N GLY A 62 -7.32 4.52 6.83
CA GLY A 62 -8.38 5.39 7.31
C GLY A 62 -8.17 6.84 6.87
N GLN A 63 -9.24 7.60 6.79
CA GLN A 63 -9.21 9.07 6.65
C GLN A 63 -9.63 9.73 7.96
N PRO A 64 -9.03 10.88 8.32
CA PRO A 64 -9.50 11.68 9.45
C PRO A 64 -10.99 12.01 9.31
N ASN A 65 -11.72 11.95 10.41
CA ASN A 65 -13.15 12.27 10.48
C ASN A 65 -14.08 11.42 9.60
N LYS A 66 -13.60 10.28 9.09
CA LYS A 66 -14.46 9.29 8.43
C LYS A 66 -14.52 8.02 9.26
N PRO A 67 -15.73 7.42 9.39
CA PRO A 67 -15.86 6.16 10.08
C PRO A 67 -15.08 5.06 9.34
N LEU A 68 -14.48 4.18 10.11
CA LEU A 68 -13.91 2.93 9.59
C LEU A 68 -15.03 1.90 9.40
N PRO A 69 -14.80 0.85 8.60
CA PRO A 69 -15.72 -0.28 8.52
C PRO A 69 -16.03 -0.84 9.92
N GLU A 70 -17.25 -1.34 10.08
CA GLU A 70 -17.66 -1.98 11.32
C GLU A 70 -16.68 -3.11 11.69
N ASN A 71 -16.34 -3.21 12.96
CA ASN A 71 -15.39 -4.19 13.51
C ASN A 71 -13.94 -4.09 12.97
N TRP A 72 -13.59 -3.07 12.21
CA TRP A 72 -12.23 -2.89 11.67
C TRP A 72 -11.17 -2.93 12.77
N ASP A 73 -11.41 -2.27 13.89
CA ASP A 73 -10.48 -2.20 15.01
C ASP A 73 -10.33 -3.52 15.80
N ASN A 74 -11.24 -4.48 15.58
CA ASN A 74 -11.16 -5.81 16.18
C ASN A 74 -10.19 -6.73 15.39
N ILE A 75 -9.76 -6.33 14.20
CA ILE A 75 -8.83 -7.10 13.38
C ILE A 75 -7.40 -6.75 13.81
N PRO A 76 -6.60 -7.72 14.30
CA PRO A 76 -5.21 -7.48 14.66
C PRO A 76 -4.42 -6.87 13.49
N GLY A 77 -3.77 -5.73 13.71
CA GLY A 77 -2.98 -5.05 12.68
C GLY A 77 -3.76 -4.22 11.66
N ALA A 78 -5.09 -4.15 11.74
CA ALA A 78 -5.91 -3.42 10.76
C ALA A 78 -5.51 -1.94 10.57
N ARG A 79 -4.94 -1.29 11.59
CA ARG A 79 -4.44 0.09 11.50
C ARG A 79 -2.97 0.18 11.03
N GLY A 80 -2.36 -0.93 10.62
CA GLY A 80 -0.96 -1.00 10.20
C GLY A 80 -0.64 -0.34 8.86
N CYS A 81 -1.64 -0.08 8.01
CA CYS A 81 -1.40 0.41 6.64
C CYS A 81 -0.80 1.81 6.60
N THR A 82 -1.25 2.72 7.48
CA THR A 82 -0.67 4.06 7.59
C THR A 82 0.78 4.02 8.07
N PRO A 83 1.13 3.35 9.19
CA PRO A 83 2.52 3.15 9.59
C PRO A 83 3.38 2.48 8.51
N GLN A 84 2.86 1.50 7.78
CA GLN A 84 3.57 0.87 6.67
C GLN A 84 3.93 1.90 5.59
N SER A 85 2.98 2.71 5.14
CA SER A 85 3.21 3.76 4.15
C SER A 85 4.23 4.79 4.64
N CYS A 86 4.14 5.19 5.91
CA CYS A 86 5.13 6.07 6.54
C CYS A 86 6.52 5.45 6.58
N SER A 87 6.64 4.15 6.86
CA SER A 87 7.92 3.45 6.87
C SER A 87 8.60 3.48 5.48
N PHE A 88 7.86 3.27 4.40
CA PHE A 88 8.39 3.42 3.05
C PHE A 88 8.80 4.87 2.73
N ARG A 89 8.03 5.86 3.18
CA ARG A 89 8.37 7.28 3.07
C ARG A 89 9.68 7.59 3.78
N ASP A 90 9.78 7.20 5.04
CA ASP A 90 10.91 7.54 5.90
C ASP A 90 12.21 6.87 5.44
N ASN A 91 12.11 5.71 4.79
CA ASN A 91 13.24 4.98 4.21
C ASN A 91 13.43 5.23 2.71
N PHE A 92 12.71 6.18 2.12
CA PHE A 92 12.74 6.40 0.66
C PHE A 92 14.14 6.65 0.12
N SER A 93 14.92 7.53 0.76
CA SER A 93 16.29 7.84 0.33
C SER A 93 17.22 6.64 0.44
N ILE A 94 17.07 5.83 1.49
CA ILE A 94 17.86 4.60 1.66
C ILE A 94 17.56 3.62 0.54
N LEU A 95 16.28 3.41 0.22
CA LEU A 95 15.86 2.53 -0.86
C LEU A 95 16.37 3.02 -2.23
N LYS A 96 16.33 4.32 -2.47
CA LYS A 96 16.92 4.91 -3.70
C LYS A 96 18.42 4.67 -3.80
N ASN A 97 19.15 4.76 -2.69
CA ASN A 97 20.59 4.48 -2.63
C ASN A 97 20.92 2.99 -2.86
N LEU A 98 19.96 2.10 -2.60
CA LEU A 98 20.02 0.67 -2.92
C LEU A 98 19.59 0.35 -4.36
N ASN A 99 19.55 1.35 -5.24
CA ASN A 99 19.15 1.24 -6.64
C ASN A 99 17.70 0.81 -6.88
N VAL A 100 16.80 1.04 -5.91
CA VAL A 100 15.37 0.90 -6.15
C VAL A 100 14.92 2.04 -7.07
N ASN A 101 14.50 1.69 -8.28
CA ASN A 101 14.08 2.67 -9.28
C ASN A 101 12.67 3.20 -9.03
N ASN A 102 11.76 2.33 -8.61
CA ASN A 102 10.35 2.67 -8.42
C ASN A 102 9.84 2.15 -7.08
N ILE A 103 8.95 2.92 -6.45
CA ILE A 103 8.21 2.50 -5.25
C ILE A 103 6.75 2.87 -5.47
N PHE A 104 5.86 1.92 -5.23
CA PHE A 104 4.42 2.10 -5.32
C PHE A 104 3.72 1.49 -4.12
N GLY A 105 2.74 2.20 -3.58
CA GLY A 105 1.68 1.57 -2.81
C GLY A 105 0.61 1.04 -3.75
N LEU A 106 -0.06 -0.06 -3.41
CA LEU A 106 -1.16 -0.62 -4.17
C LEU A 106 -2.29 -1.03 -3.23
N SER A 107 -3.51 -0.63 -3.56
CA SER A 107 -4.71 -1.11 -2.86
C SER A 107 -5.94 -1.07 -3.76
N THR A 108 -7.04 -1.64 -3.28
CA THR A 108 -8.34 -1.61 -3.95
C THR A 108 -9.14 -0.34 -3.69
N GLN A 109 -8.61 0.59 -2.91
CA GLN A 109 -9.22 1.90 -2.69
C GLN A 109 -9.24 2.74 -3.98
N THR A 110 -10.18 3.68 -4.08
CA THR A 110 -10.23 4.60 -5.22
C THR A 110 -9.03 5.53 -5.24
N THR A 111 -8.64 5.97 -6.42
CA THR A 111 -7.54 6.94 -6.59
C THR A 111 -7.77 8.22 -5.80
N ASP A 112 -9.00 8.72 -5.73
CA ASP A 112 -9.31 9.95 -4.97
C ASP A 112 -9.13 9.74 -3.46
N TYR A 113 -9.50 8.55 -2.96
CA TYR A 113 -9.25 8.19 -1.57
C TYR A 113 -7.75 8.07 -1.27
N GLN A 114 -6.99 7.49 -2.19
CA GLN A 114 -5.53 7.36 -2.07
C GLN A 114 -4.80 8.70 -2.17
N LYS A 115 -5.31 9.66 -2.96
CA LYS A 115 -4.73 11.02 -3.05
C LYS A 115 -4.72 11.73 -1.70
N GLU A 116 -5.83 11.70 -0.97
CA GLU A 116 -5.87 12.27 0.39
C GLU A 116 -4.77 11.70 1.27
N MET A 117 -4.59 10.38 1.25
CA MET A 117 -3.53 9.73 2.02
C MET A 117 -2.13 10.19 1.59
N THR A 118 -1.85 10.21 0.28
CA THR A 118 -0.54 10.60 -0.24
C THR A 118 -0.19 12.04 0.12
N GLU A 119 -1.16 12.95 0.07
CA GLU A 119 -1.00 14.35 0.46
C GLU A 119 -0.78 14.50 1.96
N ARG A 120 -1.66 13.92 2.78
CA ARG A 120 -1.58 14.00 4.24
C ARG A 120 -0.31 13.38 4.81
N LEU A 121 0.15 12.27 4.24
CA LEU A 121 1.36 11.58 4.69
C LEU A 121 2.63 12.07 3.99
N HIS A 122 2.53 13.01 3.04
CA HIS A 122 3.67 13.51 2.25
C HIS A 122 4.47 12.37 1.59
N LEU A 123 3.78 11.41 0.94
CA LEU A 123 4.46 10.29 0.31
C LEU A 123 5.24 10.76 -0.93
N PRO A 124 6.55 10.48 -1.04
CA PRO A 124 7.38 10.88 -2.19
C PRO A 124 7.23 9.97 -3.41
N PHE A 125 6.29 9.05 -3.37
CA PHE A 125 6.00 8.07 -4.41
C PHE A 125 4.49 7.95 -4.62
N PRO A 126 4.04 7.55 -5.82
CA PRO A 126 2.62 7.40 -6.11
C PRO A 126 2.04 6.10 -5.53
N VAL A 127 0.73 6.12 -5.37
CA VAL A 127 -0.08 4.97 -4.98
C VAL A 127 -1.00 4.58 -6.14
N LEU A 128 -1.16 3.29 -6.38
CA LEU A 128 -1.92 2.72 -7.47
C LEU A 128 -3.24 2.14 -6.98
N SER A 129 -4.28 2.31 -7.77
CA SER A 129 -5.62 1.80 -7.48
C SER A 129 -5.94 0.57 -8.35
N ASP A 130 -6.08 -0.57 -7.71
CA ASP A 130 -6.64 -1.79 -8.32
C ASP A 130 -8.12 -2.00 -7.91
N LYS A 131 -8.92 -0.92 -7.97
CA LYS A 131 -10.34 -0.95 -7.59
C LYS A 131 -11.13 -2.06 -8.31
N LYS A 132 -10.72 -2.42 -9.51
CA LYS A 132 -11.38 -3.45 -10.32
C LYS A 132 -10.85 -4.87 -10.09
N LEU A 133 -9.83 -5.01 -9.25
CA LEU A 133 -9.15 -6.29 -9.00
C LEU A 133 -8.56 -6.93 -10.27
N GLU A 134 -8.19 -6.12 -11.26
CA GLU A 134 -7.63 -6.63 -12.53
C GLU A 134 -6.18 -7.08 -12.34
N PHE A 135 -5.43 -6.41 -11.47
CA PHE A 135 -4.08 -6.82 -11.10
C PHE A 135 -4.11 -8.00 -10.12
N ALA A 136 -4.95 -7.96 -9.11
CA ALA A 136 -5.02 -9.00 -8.08
C ALA A 136 -5.52 -10.36 -8.62
N LYS A 137 -6.18 -10.40 -9.78
CA LYS A 137 -6.73 -11.62 -10.40
C LYS A 137 -5.78 -12.27 -11.41
N GLN A 138 -4.56 -11.81 -11.52
CA GLN A 138 -3.57 -12.42 -12.40
C GLN A 138 -3.05 -13.73 -11.84
#